data_25e453aac178c84570b21e05209767c1
#
_entry.id   25e453aac178c84570b21e05209767c1
#
_cell.length_a   1.000
_cell.length_b   1.000
_cell.length_c   1.000
_cell.angle_alpha   90.00
_cell.angle_beta   90.00
_cell.angle_gamma   90.00
#
_symmetry.space_group_name_H-M   'P 1'
#
loop_
_entity.id
_entity.type
_entity.pdbx_description
1 polymer ?
#
loop_
_entity_poly.entity_id
_entity_poly.type
_entity_poly.pdbx_seq_one_letter_code
_entity_poly.pdbx_strand_id
1 'polypeptide(L)'
;MLAEQVLALIIFISMFVLIVLDKIERHYVTLGCGALTLIGVFGIIMRSPEAVISTLNLRSIFTSGFWYQSGAAEEAVTGINWSTIIFIAGMMIMVEVMAAAGFFRWLCMLLAKAVHYRTRALFITFMIMSFGLAMFIDSITVILFLAAVSIELAKLLKFNPVPMILSEIFCANLGGSATMCGDPPNIIIGTSLNFSFSTFITHTGLIAVISLVFIVVYFLIAYRKELESSPDIDKLAESMPSPAETITNRRDFALSCVIFMCAVVMLVTHALTGLTVAFIGLVIAIFSLIVSGRKALHMLKSIDYK
;
A
#
# COMPACT_ATOMS: atom_id res chain seq x y z
N MET A 1 35.73 -8.84 14.76
CA MET A 1 35.01 -7.72 14.13
C MET A 1 35.07 -7.78 12.59
N LEU A 2 36.24 -7.85 11.96
CA LEU A 2 36.31 -7.81 10.48
C LEU A 2 35.63 -8.99 9.77
N ALA A 3 35.75 -10.23 10.25
CA ALA A 3 35.18 -11.41 9.57
C ALA A 3 33.64 -11.42 9.60
N GLU A 4 33.04 -11.02 10.69
CA GLU A 4 31.57 -10.93 10.88
C GLU A 4 30.95 -9.90 9.97
N GLN A 5 31.57 -8.72 9.89
CA GLN A 5 31.13 -7.61 9.04
C GLN A 5 31.26 -7.94 7.55
N VAL A 6 32.39 -8.58 7.17
CA VAL A 6 32.63 -8.99 5.79
C VAL A 6 31.62 -10.05 5.34
N LEU A 7 31.34 -11.04 6.18
CA LEU A 7 30.36 -12.08 5.86
C LEU A 7 28.94 -11.49 5.74
N ALA A 8 28.55 -10.62 6.68
CA ALA A 8 27.25 -9.94 6.62
C ALA A 8 27.11 -9.11 5.34
N LEU A 9 28.19 -8.40 4.94
CA LEU A 9 28.20 -7.62 3.70
C LEU A 9 28.09 -8.52 2.46
N ILE A 10 28.78 -9.66 2.44
CA ILE A 10 28.70 -10.63 1.34
C ILE A 10 27.27 -11.18 1.21
N ILE A 11 26.64 -11.57 2.33
CA ILE A 11 25.26 -12.06 2.33
C ILE A 11 24.32 -10.98 1.80
N PHE A 12 24.47 -9.73 2.26
CA PHE A 12 23.66 -8.60 1.85
C PHE A 12 23.79 -8.30 0.35
N ILE A 13 25.02 -8.22 -0.17
CA ILE A 13 25.26 -8.00 -1.60
C ILE A 13 24.72 -9.17 -2.42
N SER A 14 24.93 -10.41 -1.97
CA SER A 14 24.42 -11.60 -2.66
C SER A 14 22.89 -11.60 -2.72
N MET A 15 22.22 -11.15 -1.66
CA MET A 15 20.76 -10.98 -1.62
C MET A 15 20.30 -10.02 -2.72
N PHE A 16 20.92 -8.84 -2.84
CA PHE A 16 20.58 -7.88 -3.88
C PHE A 16 20.81 -8.43 -5.28
N VAL A 17 21.94 -9.09 -5.51
CA VAL A 17 22.24 -9.70 -6.82
C VAL A 17 21.19 -10.76 -7.18
N LEU A 18 20.80 -11.61 -6.23
CA LEU A 18 19.77 -12.63 -6.46
C LEU A 18 18.39 -12.03 -6.73
N ILE A 19 18.02 -10.94 -6.03
CA ILE A 19 16.76 -10.22 -6.26
C ILE A 19 16.76 -9.59 -7.67
N VAL A 20 17.86 -8.97 -8.11
CA VAL A 20 17.97 -8.34 -9.42
C VAL A 20 17.95 -9.38 -10.56
N LEU A 21 18.52 -10.57 -10.33
CA LEU A 21 18.50 -11.66 -11.31
C LEU A 21 17.09 -12.25 -11.51
N ASP A 22 16.18 -12.05 -10.57
CA ASP A 22 14.75 -12.46 -10.60
C ASP A 22 14.52 -13.93 -11.00
N LYS A 23 15.49 -14.81 -10.70
CA LYS A 23 15.41 -16.25 -10.97
C LYS A 23 14.75 -17.06 -9.88
N ILE A 24 14.73 -16.50 -8.68
CA ILE A 24 14.14 -17.09 -7.46
C ILE A 24 13.18 -16.06 -6.90
N GLU A 25 12.04 -16.50 -6.42
CA GLU A 25 11.05 -15.59 -5.82
C GLU A 25 11.68 -14.81 -4.65
N ARG A 26 11.46 -13.51 -4.63
CA ARG A 26 12.14 -12.54 -3.73
C ARG A 26 12.03 -12.91 -2.26
N HIS A 27 10.88 -13.44 -1.84
CA HIS A 27 10.67 -13.82 -0.44
C HIS A 27 11.56 -15.00 0.00
N TYR A 28 11.85 -15.99 -0.85
CA TYR A 28 12.80 -17.06 -0.51
C TYR A 28 14.22 -16.54 -0.39
N VAL A 29 14.61 -15.60 -1.26
CA VAL A 29 15.94 -14.98 -1.21
C VAL A 29 16.10 -14.18 0.08
N THR A 30 15.12 -13.32 0.41
CA THR A 30 15.20 -12.46 1.60
C THR A 30 15.16 -13.26 2.91
N LEU A 31 14.23 -14.23 3.02
CA LEU A 31 14.14 -15.09 4.19
C LEU A 31 15.38 -16.00 4.35
N GLY A 32 15.87 -16.55 3.23
CA GLY A 32 17.07 -17.38 3.24
C GLY A 32 18.33 -16.60 3.67
N CYS A 33 18.55 -15.43 3.12
CA CYS A 33 19.65 -14.54 3.50
C CYS A 33 19.51 -14.04 4.94
N GLY A 34 18.27 -13.71 5.39
CA GLY A 34 17.99 -13.36 6.77
C GLY A 34 18.33 -14.49 7.74
N ALA A 35 17.90 -15.72 7.44
CA ALA A 35 18.23 -16.91 8.23
C ALA A 35 19.75 -17.18 8.25
N LEU A 36 20.44 -17.05 7.11
CA LEU A 36 21.88 -17.18 7.03
C LEU A 36 22.60 -16.12 7.89
N THR A 37 22.10 -14.89 7.94
CA THR A 37 22.66 -13.84 8.80
C THR A 37 22.44 -14.17 10.27
N LEU A 38 21.23 -14.56 10.67
CA LEU A 38 20.91 -14.90 12.04
C LEU A 38 21.72 -16.11 12.54
N ILE A 39 21.76 -17.18 11.77
CA ILE A 39 22.42 -18.42 12.17
C ILE A 39 23.94 -18.32 11.93
N GLY A 40 24.35 -17.91 10.73
CA GLY A 40 25.75 -17.90 10.32
C GLY A 40 26.56 -16.81 11.02
N VAL A 41 26.10 -15.56 10.96
CA VAL A 41 26.85 -14.43 11.53
C VAL A 41 26.69 -14.39 13.04
N PHE A 42 25.44 -14.28 13.54
CA PHE A 42 25.20 -14.08 14.97
C PHE A 42 25.34 -15.36 15.79
N GLY A 43 24.85 -16.52 15.26
CA GLY A 43 24.89 -17.80 15.98
C GLY A 43 26.26 -18.46 15.96
N ILE A 44 26.90 -18.60 14.80
CA ILE A 44 28.14 -19.38 14.63
C ILE A 44 29.38 -18.51 14.83
N ILE A 45 29.48 -17.36 14.15
CA ILE A 45 30.72 -16.55 14.20
C ILE A 45 30.77 -15.73 15.48
N MET A 46 29.73 -14.94 15.76
CA MET A 46 29.69 -14.12 16.97
C MET A 46 29.43 -14.94 18.24
N ARG A 47 28.86 -16.13 18.10
CA ARG A 47 28.44 -17.01 19.23
C ARG A 47 27.64 -16.24 20.29
N SER A 48 26.81 -15.30 19.87
CA SER A 48 26.03 -14.46 20.75
C SER A 48 24.53 -14.76 20.60
N PRO A 49 23.98 -15.63 21.45
CA PRO A 49 22.53 -15.86 21.46
C PRO A 49 21.73 -14.58 21.81
N GLU A 50 22.34 -13.67 22.57
CA GLU A 50 21.74 -12.37 22.88
C GLU A 50 21.56 -11.52 21.64
N ALA A 51 22.51 -11.52 20.69
CA ALA A 51 22.39 -10.82 19.42
C ALA A 51 21.25 -11.40 18.56
N VAL A 52 21.05 -12.71 18.56
CA VAL A 52 19.93 -13.35 17.86
C VAL A 52 18.59 -12.94 18.49
N ILE A 53 18.48 -13.02 19.82
CA ILE A 53 17.25 -12.69 20.54
C ILE A 53 16.90 -11.19 20.39
N SER A 54 17.89 -10.31 20.50
CA SER A 54 17.70 -8.86 20.32
C SER A 54 17.32 -8.50 18.88
N THR A 55 17.92 -9.17 17.90
CA THR A 55 17.57 -8.95 16.48
C THR A 55 16.17 -9.45 16.17
N LEU A 56 15.77 -10.62 16.67
CA LEU A 56 14.41 -11.15 16.50
C LEU A 56 13.37 -10.29 17.22
N ASN A 57 13.72 -9.62 18.30
CA ASN A 57 12.89 -8.67 19.04
C ASN A 57 11.46 -9.16 19.37
N LEU A 58 11.27 -10.47 19.56
CA LEU A 58 9.95 -11.05 19.82
C LEU A 58 9.36 -10.61 21.16
N ARG A 59 10.21 -10.24 22.13
CA ARG A 59 9.78 -9.79 23.45
C ARG A 59 8.99 -8.46 23.38
N SER A 60 9.29 -7.62 22.41
CA SER A 60 8.59 -6.33 22.24
C SER A 60 7.10 -6.49 22.09
N ILE A 61 6.62 -7.54 21.40
CA ILE A 61 5.19 -7.80 21.16
C ILE A 61 4.39 -7.98 22.46
N PHE A 62 5.05 -8.46 23.52
CA PHE A 62 4.41 -8.73 24.82
C PHE A 62 4.48 -7.55 25.80
N THR A 63 5.07 -6.42 25.39
CA THR A 63 5.11 -5.22 26.21
C THR A 63 3.88 -4.35 25.99
N SER A 64 3.41 -3.65 27.03
CA SER A 64 2.30 -2.71 26.89
C SER A 64 2.63 -1.55 25.96
N GLY A 65 3.88 -1.08 25.97
CA GLY A 65 4.37 -0.01 25.10
C GLY A 65 4.33 -0.35 23.61
N PHE A 66 4.30 -1.65 23.25
CA PHE A 66 4.15 -2.08 21.85
C PHE A 66 2.75 -1.77 21.27
N TRP A 67 1.72 -1.78 22.12
CA TRP A 67 0.33 -1.58 21.70
C TRP A 67 -0.19 -0.19 22.00
N TYR A 68 0.32 0.43 23.05
CA TYR A 68 -0.12 1.74 23.52
C TYR A 68 1.05 2.52 24.09
N GLN A 69 1.31 3.71 23.57
CA GLN A 69 2.34 4.63 24.05
C GLN A 69 1.73 5.99 24.38
N SER A 70 1.88 6.40 25.64
CA SER A 70 1.50 7.72 26.10
C SER A 70 2.64 8.71 25.80
N GLY A 71 2.61 9.32 24.60
CA GLY A 71 3.60 10.32 24.18
C GLY A 71 4.23 10.02 22.81
N ALA A 72 4.74 11.05 22.14
CA ALA A 72 5.18 11.01 20.74
C ALA A 72 6.53 10.29 20.45
N ALA A 73 7.09 9.59 21.42
CA ALA A 73 8.37 8.91 21.26
C ALA A 73 8.19 7.39 21.26
N GLU A 74 8.08 6.78 20.08
CA GLU A 74 8.41 5.36 19.96
C GLU A 74 9.92 5.24 20.22
N GLU A 75 10.32 4.37 21.17
CA GLU A 75 11.73 4.04 21.36
C GLU A 75 12.29 3.45 20.06
N ALA A 76 13.49 3.86 19.68
CA ALA A 76 14.15 3.35 18.48
C ALA A 76 14.20 1.83 18.54
N VAL A 77 13.47 1.17 17.63
CA VAL A 77 13.34 -0.28 17.63
C VAL A 77 14.67 -0.89 17.21
N THR A 78 15.33 -1.61 18.13
CA THR A 78 16.50 -2.42 17.81
C THR A 78 16.04 -3.80 17.33
N GLY A 79 16.40 -4.18 16.10
CA GLY A 79 16.02 -5.46 15.51
C GLY A 79 14.78 -5.40 14.61
N ILE A 80 14.07 -6.53 14.48
CA ILE A 80 12.89 -6.63 13.61
C ILE A 80 11.75 -5.75 14.15
N ASN A 81 11.24 -4.87 13.31
CA ASN A 81 10.11 -4.01 13.64
C ASN A 81 8.78 -4.74 13.40
N TRP A 82 8.33 -5.51 14.40
CA TRP A 82 7.07 -6.24 14.36
C TRP A 82 5.85 -5.32 14.25
N SER A 83 5.96 -4.10 14.76
CA SER A 83 4.88 -3.10 14.66
C SER A 83 4.55 -2.80 13.21
N THR A 84 5.57 -2.55 12.40
CA THR A 84 5.43 -2.33 10.95
C THR A 84 4.87 -3.57 10.23
N ILE A 85 5.38 -4.77 10.57
CA ILE A 85 4.93 -6.02 9.93
C ILE A 85 3.44 -6.28 10.21
N ILE A 86 3.01 -6.15 11.46
CA ILE A 86 1.60 -6.33 11.84
C ILE A 86 0.71 -5.29 11.15
N PHE A 87 1.17 -4.04 11.07
CA PHE A 87 0.44 -2.98 10.40
C PHE A 87 0.26 -3.26 8.91
N ILE A 88 1.35 -3.60 8.20
CA ILE A 88 1.29 -3.90 6.76
C ILE A 88 0.35 -5.09 6.51
N ALA A 89 0.49 -6.18 7.29
CA ALA A 89 -0.38 -7.35 7.17
C ALA A 89 -1.85 -6.97 7.39
N GLY A 90 -2.14 -6.13 8.38
CA GLY A 90 -3.49 -5.64 8.66
C GLY A 90 -4.08 -4.83 7.51
N MET A 91 -3.29 -3.92 6.95
CA MET A 91 -3.70 -3.12 5.80
C MET A 91 -3.93 -3.98 4.55
N MET A 92 -3.07 -4.96 4.26
CA MET A 92 -3.25 -5.88 3.14
C MET A 92 -4.55 -6.68 3.26
N ILE A 93 -4.86 -7.20 4.46
CA ILE A 93 -6.13 -7.91 4.72
C ILE A 93 -7.32 -6.98 4.48
N MET A 94 -7.28 -5.75 4.97
CA MET A 94 -8.36 -4.78 4.77
C MET A 94 -8.60 -4.48 3.29
N VAL A 95 -7.53 -4.23 2.55
CA VAL A 95 -7.60 -3.89 1.13
C VAL A 95 -8.15 -5.04 0.31
N GLU A 96 -7.75 -6.29 0.62
CA GLU A 96 -8.28 -7.49 -0.05
C GLU A 96 -9.78 -7.66 0.21
N VAL A 97 -10.25 -7.43 1.43
CA VAL A 97 -11.68 -7.46 1.77
C VAL A 97 -12.46 -6.39 1.02
N MET A 98 -11.91 -5.17 0.91
CA MET A 98 -12.50 -4.08 0.13
C MET A 98 -12.57 -4.42 -1.37
N ALA A 99 -11.51 -5.00 -1.90
CA ALA A 99 -11.43 -5.43 -3.29
C ALA A 99 -12.47 -6.49 -3.61
N ALA A 100 -12.58 -7.52 -2.77
CA ALA A 100 -13.58 -8.58 -2.91
C ALA A 100 -15.02 -8.09 -2.77
N ALA A 101 -15.25 -7.02 -2.01
CA ALA A 101 -16.55 -6.34 -1.91
C ALA A 101 -16.89 -5.50 -3.14
N GLY A 102 -15.93 -5.25 -4.06
CA GLY A 102 -16.10 -4.48 -5.28
C GLY A 102 -15.85 -2.98 -5.14
N PHE A 103 -15.18 -2.54 -4.05
CA PHE A 103 -14.97 -1.13 -3.74
C PHE A 103 -14.23 -0.38 -4.86
N PHE A 104 -13.11 -0.90 -5.33
CA PHE A 104 -12.31 -0.21 -6.34
C PHE A 104 -13.05 -0.06 -7.66
N ARG A 105 -13.71 -1.13 -8.10
CA ARG A 105 -14.50 -1.10 -9.34
C ARG A 105 -15.69 -0.13 -9.23
N TRP A 106 -16.38 -0.14 -8.10
CA TRP A 106 -17.44 0.80 -7.80
C TRP A 106 -16.95 2.25 -7.84
N LEU A 107 -15.84 2.55 -7.19
CA LEU A 107 -15.27 3.90 -7.13
C LEU A 107 -14.86 4.40 -8.52
N CYS A 108 -14.18 3.57 -9.30
CA CYS A 108 -13.79 3.88 -10.66
C CYS A 108 -15.02 4.19 -11.55
N MET A 109 -16.05 3.33 -11.49
CA MET A 109 -17.27 3.52 -12.28
C MET A 109 -18.07 4.74 -11.83
N LEU A 110 -18.10 5.01 -10.52
CA LEU A 110 -18.73 6.20 -9.97
C LEU A 110 -18.08 7.48 -10.50
N LEU A 111 -16.75 7.54 -10.44
CA LEU A 111 -15.98 8.69 -10.90
C LEU A 111 -16.04 8.83 -12.43
N ALA A 112 -15.96 7.72 -13.17
CA ALA A 112 -16.11 7.73 -14.62
C ALA A 112 -17.48 8.29 -15.05
N LYS A 113 -18.55 7.89 -14.36
CA LYS A 113 -19.90 8.42 -14.58
C LYS A 113 -19.99 9.91 -14.22
N ALA A 114 -19.37 10.33 -13.11
CA ALA A 114 -19.38 11.72 -12.67
C ALA A 114 -18.74 12.68 -13.70
N VAL A 115 -17.73 12.22 -14.43
CA VAL A 115 -17.07 12.98 -15.50
C VAL A 115 -17.65 12.71 -16.90
N HIS A 116 -18.82 12.07 -16.97
CA HIS A 116 -19.55 11.75 -18.21
C HIS A 116 -18.69 10.98 -19.23
N TYR A 117 -17.80 10.12 -18.74
CA TYR A 117 -16.87 9.29 -19.54
C TYR A 117 -15.99 10.08 -20.53
N ARG A 118 -15.89 11.40 -20.39
CA ARG A 118 -15.02 12.24 -21.23
C ARG A 118 -13.56 11.88 -21.00
N THR A 119 -12.85 11.47 -22.05
CA THR A 119 -11.50 10.89 -21.95
C THR A 119 -10.52 11.78 -21.18
N ARG A 120 -10.46 13.08 -21.43
CA ARG A 120 -9.59 14.01 -20.68
C ARG A 120 -9.95 14.12 -19.21
N ALA A 121 -11.24 14.25 -18.91
CA ALA A 121 -11.68 14.36 -17.53
C ALA A 121 -11.49 13.04 -16.77
N LEU A 122 -11.74 11.91 -17.42
CA LEU A 122 -11.48 10.57 -16.91
C LEU A 122 -10.00 10.40 -16.55
N PHE A 123 -9.11 10.80 -17.45
CA PHE A 123 -7.66 10.74 -17.28
C PHE A 123 -7.22 11.51 -16.03
N ILE A 124 -7.61 12.77 -15.89
CA ILE A 124 -7.29 13.59 -14.70
C ILE A 124 -7.87 12.98 -13.42
N THR A 125 -9.13 12.55 -13.47
CA THR A 125 -9.81 11.98 -12.31
C THR A 125 -9.14 10.71 -11.83
N PHE A 126 -8.71 9.83 -12.74
CA PHE A 126 -8.03 8.59 -12.38
C PHE A 126 -6.61 8.85 -11.86
N MET A 127 -5.91 9.85 -12.39
CA MET A 127 -4.63 10.29 -11.81
C MET A 127 -4.78 10.76 -10.36
N ILE A 128 -5.77 11.62 -10.09
CA ILE A 128 -6.03 12.14 -8.74
C ILE A 128 -6.51 11.01 -7.82
N MET A 129 -7.36 10.11 -8.31
CA MET A 129 -7.84 8.96 -7.55
C MET A 129 -6.69 8.00 -7.21
N SER A 130 -5.82 7.70 -8.18
CA SER A 130 -4.64 6.87 -7.98
C SER A 130 -3.73 7.44 -6.88
N PHE A 131 -3.45 8.74 -6.94
CA PHE A 131 -2.72 9.44 -5.90
C PHE A 131 -3.41 9.35 -4.53
N GLY A 132 -4.71 9.69 -4.47
CA GLY A 132 -5.46 9.72 -3.21
C GLY A 132 -5.61 8.35 -2.54
N LEU A 133 -5.84 7.29 -3.32
CA LEU A 133 -5.91 5.92 -2.80
C LEU A 133 -4.54 5.45 -2.29
N ALA A 134 -3.47 5.73 -3.05
CA ALA A 134 -2.12 5.30 -2.68
C ALA A 134 -1.58 6.02 -1.43
N MET A 135 -2.18 7.10 -0.98
CA MET A 135 -1.86 7.71 0.31
C MET A 135 -2.14 6.78 1.50
N PHE A 136 -3.07 5.84 1.36
CA PHE A 136 -3.53 4.96 2.45
C PHE A 136 -3.42 3.48 2.12
N ILE A 137 -3.28 3.14 0.86
CA ILE A 137 -3.23 1.79 0.33
C ILE A 137 -1.93 1.65 -0.44
N ASP A 138 -1.26 0.52 -0.32
CA ASP A 138 -0.04 0.23 -1.06
C ASP A 138 -0.17 0.55 -2.56
N SER A 139 0.81 1.27 -3.09
CA SER A 139 0.80 1.78 -4.47
C SER A 139 0.68 0.67 -5.51
N ILE A 140 1.31 -0.49 -5.29
CA ILE A 140 1.24 -1.63 -6.22
C ILE A 140 -0.20 -2.16 -6.29
N THR A 141 -0.83 -2.33 -5.15
CA THR A 141 -2.22 -2.79 -5.06
C THR A 141 -3.18 -1.83 -5.77
N VAL A 142 -3.02 -0.52 -5.52
CA VAL A 142 -3.83 0.51 -6.20
C VAL A 142 -3.66 0.42 -7.72
N ILE A 143 -2.43 0.32 -8.22
CA ILE A 143 -2.13 0.22 -9.65
C ILE A 143 -2.81 -1.02 -10.26
N LEU A 144 -2.73 -2.18 -9.62
CA LEU A 144 -3.32 -3.42 -10.14
C LEU A 144 -4.83 -3.29 -10.34
N PHE A 145 -5.55 -2.72 -9.36
CA PHE A 145 -6.99 -2.55 -9.47
C PHE A 145 -7.38 -1.46 -10.48
N LEU A 146 -6.70 -0.31 -10.46
CA LEU A 146 -7.00 0.76 -11.40
C LEU A 146 -6.69 0.35 -12.84
N ALA A 147 -5.53 -0.24 -13.10
CA ALA A 147 -5.16 -0.68 -14.44
C ALA A 147 -6.18 -1.67 -15.03
N ALA A 148 -6.70 -2.61 -14.21
CA ALA A 148 -7.72 -3.54 -14.66
C ALA A 148 -9.00 -2.81 -15.14
N VAL A 149 -9.47 -1.83 -14.38
CA VAL A 149 -10.66 -1.03 -14.74
C VAL A 149 -10.35 -0.08 -15.90
N SER A 150 -9.16 0.52 -15.94
CA SER A 150 -8.71 1.40 -17.04
C SER A 150 -8.64 0.64 -18.38
N ILE A 151 -8.20 -0.61 -18.37
CA ILE A 151 -8.22 -1.48 -19.56
C ILE A 151 -9.67 -1.79 -19.99
N GLU A 152 -10.55 -2.07 -19.03
CA GLU A 152 -11.97 -2.33 -19.32
C GLU A 152 -12.62 -1.09 -19.95
N LEU A 153 -12.46 0.09 -19.35
CA LEU A 153 -12.97 1.35 -19.88
C LEU A 153 -12.37 1.71 -21.22
N ALA A 154 -11.08 1.49 -21.42
CA ALA A 154 -10.40 1.74 -22.69
C ALA A 154 -10.97 0.90 -23.84
N LYS A 155 -11.30 -0.38 -23.58
CA LYS A 155 -11.95 -1.26 -24.56
C LYS A 155 -13.36 -0.76 -24.91
N LEU A 156 -14.12 -0.33 -23.90
CA LEU A 156 -15.49 0.15 -24.09
C LEU A 156 -15.53 1.52 -24.78
N LEU A 157 -14.66 2.45 -24.39
CA LEU A 157 -14.59 3.81 -24.91
C LEU A 157 -13.67 3.95 -26.14
N LYS A 158 -13.00 2.86 -26.55
CA LYS A 158 -12.11 2.77 -27.73
C LYS A 158 -10.95 3.77 -27.70
N PHE A 159 -10.31 3.95 -26.54
CA PHE A 159 -9.06 4.73 -26.44
C PHE A 159 -7.86 3.84 -26.08
N ASN A 160 -6.64 4.37 -26.23
CA ASN A 160 -5.42 3.66 -25.85
C ASN A 160 -5.25 3.68 -24.31
N PRO A 161 -5.21 2.51 -23.61
CA PRO A 161 -5.07 2.47 -22.15
C PRO A 161 -3.67 2.82 -21.66
N VAL A 162 -2.65 2.72 -22.50
CA VAL A 162 -1.24 2.85 -22.07
C VAL A 162 -0.94 4.19 -21.41
N PRO A 163 -1.32 5.35 -21.97
CA PRO A 163 -1.09 6.64 -21.33
C PRO A 163 -1.76 6.74 -19.95
N MET A 164 -2.98 6.19 -19.83
CA MET A 164 -3.76 6.22 -18.60
C MET A 164 -3.08 5.40 -17.51
N ILE A 165 -2.72 4.16 -17.81
CA ILE A 165 -2.05 3.27 -16.86
C ILE A 165 -0.68 3.84 -16.44
N LEU A 166 0.11 4.38 -17.38
CA LEU A 166 1.38 5.02 -17.06
C LEU A 166 1.19 6.19 -16.09
N SER A 167 0.21 7.06 -16.36
CA SER A 167 -0.06 8.20 -15.47
C SER A 167 -0.55 7.78 -14.08
N GLU A 168 -1.38 6.73 -14.01
CA GLU A 168 -1.83 6.12 -12.75
C GLU A 168 -0.64 5.58 -11.93
N ILE A 169 0.32 4.89 -12.57
CA ILE A 169 1.53 4.37 -11.92
C ILE A 169 2.34 5.52 -11.30
N PHE A 170 2.58 6.60 -12.04
CA PHE A 170 3.32 7.75 -11.52
C PHE A 170 2.58 8.39 -10.35
N CYS A 171 1.28 8.58 -10.48
CA CYS A 171 0.46 9.19 -9.41
C CYS A 171 0.34 8.30 -8.18
N ALA A 172 0.23 6.97 -8.34
CA ALA A 172 0.21 6.05 -7.22
C ALA A 172 1.53 6.08 -6.43
N ASN A 173 2.67 6.05 -7.11
CA ASN A 173 3.97 6.16 -6.43
C ASN A 173 4.14 7.49 -5.69
N LEU A 174 3.67 8.60 -6.27
CA LEU A 174 3.66 9.89 -5.56
C LEU A 174 2.71 9.87 -4.35
N GLY A 175 1.51 9.31 -4.50
CA GLY A 175 0.57 9.14 -3.39
C GLY A 175 1.14 8.28 -2.28
N GLY A 176 1.77 7.15 -2.64
CA GLY A 176 2.45 6.26 -1.71
C GLY A 176 3.55 6.95 -0.91
N SER A 177 4.28 7.87 -1.53
CA SER A 177 5.31 8.66 -0.84
C SER A 177 4.77 9.82 0.00
N ALA A 178 3.50 10.19 -0.17
CA ALA A 178 2.91 11.35 0.48
C ALA A 178 2.62 11.16 1.97
N THR A 179 2.37 9.93 2.40
CA THR A 179 2.03 9.61 3.79
C THR A 179 2.92 8.52 4.35
N MET A 180 2.91 8.40 5.67
CA MET A 180 3.62 7.32 6.37
C MET A 180 3.07 5.93 6.01
N CYS A 181 1.80 5.82 5.61
CA CYS A 181 1.09 4.55 5.44
C CYS A 181 0.95 4.10 3.98
N GLY A 182 1.29 4.96 3.02
CA GLY A 182 1.14 4.65 1.60
C GLY A 182 2.03 3.50 1.15
N ASP A 183 3.32 3.57 1.48
CA ASP A 183 4.27 2.51 1.12
C ASP A 183 5.04 1.99 2.34
N PRO A 184 5.38 0.68 2.40
CA PRO A 184 6.09 0.07 3.53
C PRO A 184 7.38 0.79 3.97
N PRO A 185 8.26 1.28 3.06
CA PRO A 185 9.46 2.00 3.45
C PRO A 185 9.18 3.26 4.29
N ASN A 186 8.07 3.95 4.02
CA ASN A 186 7.70 5.16 4.74
C ASN A 186 7.32 4.89 6.19
N ILE A 187 6.69 3.73 6.46
CA ILE A 187 6.38 3.30 7.83
C ILE A 187 7.68 3.06 8.60
N ILE A 188 8.65 2.39 7.97
CA ILE A 188 9.97 2.12 8.59
C ILE A 188 10.69 3.45 8.90
N ILE A 189 10.70 4.38 7.94
CA ILE A 189 11.33 5.70 8.12
C ILE A 189 10.59 6.49 9.21
N GLY A 190 9.27 6.53 9.15
CA GLY A 190 8.44 7.24 10.11
C GLY A 190 8.64 6.74 11.54
N THR A 191 8.58 5.43 11.75
CA THR A 191 8.80 4.80 13.07
C THR A 191 10.24 4.97 13.55
N SER A 192 11.24 4.81 12.68
CA SER A 192 12.65 4.95 13.05
C SER A 192 13.05 6.38 13.42
N LEU A 193 12.41 7.38 12.81
CA LEU A 193 12.65 8.79 13.07
C LEU A 193 11.63 9.43 14.02
N ASN A 194 10.74 8.63 14.59
CA ASN A 194 9.66 9.08 15.48
C ASN A 194 8.78 10.18 14.85
N PHE A 195 8.50 10.06 13.55
CA PHE A 195 7.59 10.97 12.88
C PHE A 195 6.13 10.54 13.09
N SER A 196 5.29 11.48 13.48
CA SER A 196 3.85 11.25 13.48
C SER A 196 3.30 11.25 12.04
N PHE A 197 2.13 10.65 11.83
CA PHE A 197 1.44 10.71 10.54
C PHE A 197 1.26 12.14 10.03
N SER A 198 0.88 13.08 10.92
CA SER A 198 0.71 14.49 10.57
C SER A 198 2.03 15.17 10.20
N THR A 199 3.13 14.87 10.91
CA THR A 199 4.45 15.37 10.57
C THR A 199 4.89 14.90 9.20
N PHE A 200 4.66 13.63 8.90
CA PHE A 200 5.02 13.04 7.61
C PHE A 200 4.23 13.69 6.46
N ILE A 201 2.91 13.81 6.59
CA ILE A 201 2.07 14.40 5.54
C ILE A 201 2.34 15.90 5.30
N THR A 202 2.69 16.65 6.33
CA THR A 202 2.99 18.09 6.18
C THR A 202 4.32 18.34 5.47
N HIS A 203 5.27 17.42 5.53
CA HIS A 203 6.58 17.57 4.87
C HIS A 203 6.59 16.86 3.51
N THR A 204 6.43 15.55 3.49
CA THR A 204 6.46 14.76 2.24
C THR A 204 5.20 14.90 1.41
N GLY A 205 4.04 14.98 2.05
CA GLY A 205 2.76 15.14 1.36
C GLY A 205 2.65 16.45 0.58
N LEU A 206 3.20 17.56 1.12
CA LEU A 206 3.22 18.82 0.39
C LEU A 206 4.05 18.72 -0.90
N ILE A 207 5.23 18.10 -0.80
CA ILE A 207 6.10 17.87 -1.97
C ILE A 207 5.40 16.97 -3.00
N ALA A 208 4.73 15.91 -2.53
CA ALA A 208 4.00 14.99 -3.38
C ALA A 208 2.84 15.68 -4.11
N VAL A 209 2.08 16.55 -3.45
CA VAL A 209 0.99 17.33 -4.08
C VAL A 209 1.53 18.30 -5.13
N ILE A 210 2.63 19.00 -4.85
CA ILE A 210 3.27 19.88 -5.84
C ILE A 210 3.71 19.03 -7.06
N SER A 211 4.36 17.90 -6.81
CA SER A 211 4.80 16.98 -7.87
C SER A 211 3.62 16.42 -8.66
N LEU A 212 2.48 16.14 -8.02
CA LEU A 212 1.26 15.69 -8.69
C LEU A 212 0.81 16.71 -9.74
N VAL A 213 0.78 18.01 -9.40
CA VAL A 213 0.39 19.06 -10.34
C VAL A 213 1.30 19.05 -11.57
N PHE A 214 2.62 18.97 -11.37
CA PHE A 214 3.58 18.89 -12.47
C PHE A 214 3.37 17.64 -13.34
N ILE A 215 3.14 16.49 -12.74
CA ILE A 215 2.91 15.24 -13.46
C ILE A 215 1.60 15.28 -14.23
N VAL A 216 0.51 15.78 -13.64
CA VAL A 216 -0.77 15.94 -14.36
C VAL A 216 -0.60 16.84 -15.58
N VAL A 217 0.05 17.98 -15.43
CA VAL A 217 0.31 18.90 -16.54
C VAL A 217 1.19 18.23 -17.60
N TYR A 218 2.26 17.55 -17.19
CA TYR A 218 3.16 16.84 -18.11
C TYR A 218 2.41 15.81 -18.95
N PHE A 219 1.63 14.93 -18.32
CA PHE A 219 0.89 13.89 -19.04
C PHE A 219 -0.22 14.46 -19.95
N LEU A 220 -0.89 15.53 -19.53
CA LEU A 220 -1.87 16.21 -20.38
C LEU A 220 -1.25 16.82 -21.66
N ILE A 221 -0.03 17.33 -21.54
CA ILE A 221 0.71 17.88 -22.69
C ILE A 221 1.25 16.74 -23.56
N ALA A 222 1.89 15.75 -22.96
CA ALA A 222 2.54 14.65 -23.65
C ALA A 222 1.55 13.81 -24.49
N TYR A 223 0.38 13.52 -23.91
CA TYR A 223 -0.64 12.68 -24.55
C TYR A 223 -1.83 13.45 -25.07
N ARG A 224 -1.70 14.76 -25.33
CA ARG A 224 -2.76 15.65 -25.79
C ARG A 224 -3.55 15.10 -26.98
N LYS A 225 -2.89 14.47 -27.94
CA LYS A 225 -3.50 13.93 -29.16
C LYS A 225 -4.31 12.66 -28.88
N GLU A 226 -3.88 11.84 -27.94
CA GLU A 226 -4.52 10.56 -27.60
C GLU A 226 -5.70 10.75 -26.66
N LEU A 227 -5.79 11.92 -25.98
CA LEU A 227 -6.86 12.28 -25.09
C LEU A 227 -8.05 12.97 -25.79
N GLU A 228 -8.02 13.08 -27.12
CA GLU A 228 -9.15 13.57 -27.88
C GLU A 228 -10.29 12.55 -27.84
N SER A 229 -11.45 13.00 -27.38
CA SER A 229 -12.61 12.15 -27.14
C SER A 229 -13.22 11.66 -28.47
N SER A 230 -13.67 10.40 -28.49
CA SER A 230 -14.46 9.87 -29.60
C SER A 230 -15.79 10.62 -29.72
N PRO A 231 -16.30 10.89 -30.94
CA PRO A 231 -17.53 11.64 -31.14
C PRO A 231 -18.81 10.98 -30.61
N ASP A 232 -18.78 9.66 -30.30
CA ASP A 232 -19.96 8.87 -29.89
C ASP A 232 -20.01 8.57 -28.39
N ILE A 233 -19.29 9.34 -27.53
CA ILE A 233 -19.21 9.09 -26.09
C ILE A 233 -20.57 9.04 -25.41
N ASP A 234 -21.50 9.92 -25.78
CA ASP A 234 -22.82 9.98 -25.13
C ASP A 234 -23.63 8.70 -25.35
N LYS A 235 -23.56 8.11 -26.56
CA LYS A 235 -24.20 6.81 -26.85
C LYS A 235 -23.54 5.64 -26.14
N LEU A 236 -22.22 5.67 -25.99
CA LEU A 236 -21.45 4.66 -25.26
C LEU A 236 -21.71 4.74 -23.76
N ALA A 237 -21.87 5.94 -23.22
CA ALA A 237 -22.16 6.18 -21.80
C ALA A 237 -23.49 5.55 -21.35
N GLU A 238 -24.52 5.52 -22.22
CA GLU A 238 -25.81 4.89 -21.94
C GLU A 238 -25.71 3.35 -21.80
N SER A 239 -24.74 2.74 -22.47
CA SER A 239 -24.50 1.28 -22.42
C SER A 239 -23.62 0.83 -21.25
N MET A 240 -23.08 1.76 -20.45
CA MET A 240 -22.20 1.43 -19.34
C MET A 240 -22.94 0.87 -18.14
N PRO A 241 -22.39 -0.16 -17.47
CA PRO A 241 -23.00 -0.71 -16.27
C PRO A 241 -23.10 0.35 -15.17
N SER A 242 -24.16 0.29 -14.38
CA SER A 242 -24.31 1.23 -13.26
C SER A 242 -23.25 0.92 -12.16
N PRO A 243 -22.71 1.94 -11.48
CA PRO A 243 -21.77 1.72 -10.38
C PRO A 243 -22.31 0.76 -9.32
N ALA A 244 -23.63 0.77 -9.07
CA ALA A 244 -24.26 -0.10 -8.09
C ALA A 244 -24.21 -1.60 -8.46
N GLU A 245 -24.12 -1.93 -9.74
CA GLU A 245 -24.01 -3.32 -10.22
C GLU A 245 -22.63 -3.94 -9.96
N THR A 246 -21.63 -3.13 -9.73
CA THR A 246 -20.27 -3.58 -9.44
C THR A 246 -20.09 -4.03 -7.98
N ILE A 247 -21.05 -3.73 -7.11
CA ILE A 247 -21.04 -4.11 -5.69
C ILE A 247 -21.46 -5.58 -5.57
N THR A 248 -20.54 -6.42 -5.10
CA THR A 248 -20.77 -7.87 -4.95
C THR A 248 -21.80 -8.15 -3.84
N ASN A 249 -21.65 -7.49 -2.68
CA ASN A 249 -22.55 -7.61 -1.54
C ASN A 249 -22.62 -6.26 -0.82
N ARG A 250 -23.80 -5.67 -0.75
CA ARG A 250 -24.01 -4.33 -0.15
C ARG A 250 -23.61 -4.25 1.32
N ARG A 251 -23.80 -5.33 2.08
CA ARG A 251 -23.43 -5.38 3.51
C ARG A 251 -21.90 -5.38 3.65
N ASP A 252 -21.22 -6.29 2.96
CA ASP A 252 -19.77 -6.42 3.03
C ASP A 252 -19.09 -5.15 2.51
N PHE A 253 -19.63 -4.54 1.46
CA PHE A 253 -19.20 -3.26 0.91
C PHE A 253 -19.32 -2.13 1.94
N ALA A 254 -20.50 -1.94 2.55
CA ALA A 254 -20.70 -0.88 3.53
C ALA A 254 -19.80 -1.03 4.75
N LEU A 255 -19.66 -2.26 5.27
CA LEU A 255 -18.79 -2.55 6.39
C LEU A 255 -17.31 -2.32 6.05
N SER A 256 -16.87 -2.71 4.85
CA SER A 256 -15.50 -2.45 4.38
C SER A 256 -15.20 -0.95 4.30
N CYS A 257 -16.14 -0.16 3.78
CA CYS A 257 -16.00 1.30 3.74
C CYS A 257 -15.91 1.90 5.15
N VAL A 258 -16.71 1.41 6.09
CA VAL A 258 -16.66 1.87 7.49
C VAL A 258 -15.30 1.51 8.11
N ILE A 259 -14.81 0.29 7.91
CA ILE A 259 -13.50 -0.14 8.44
C ILE A 259 -12.38 0.74 7.86
N PHE A 260 -12.42 1.01 6.56
CA PHE A 260 -11.44 1.89 5.91
C PHE A 260 -11.46 3.30 6.49
N MET A 261 -12.65 3.90 6.64
CA MET A 261 -12.77 5.22 7.26
C MET A 261 -12.30 5.23 8.72
N CYS A 262 -12.61 4.19 9.49
CA CYS A 262 -12.08 4.02 10.84
C CYS A 262 -10.55 3.92 10.84
N ALA A 263 -9.97 3.15 9.91
CA ALA A 263 -8.53 3.03 9.74
C ALA A 263 -7.87 4.39 9.50
N VAL A 264 -8.41 5.17 8.56
CA VAL A 264 -7.91 6.52 8.25
C VAL A 264 -7.99 7.43 9.48
N VAL A 265 -9.13 7.43 10.20
CA VAL A 265 -9.29 8.23 11.42
C VAL A 265 -8.29 7.81 12.49
N MET A 266 -8.14 6.51 12.74
CA MET A 266 -7.18 6.00 13.73
C MET A 266 -5.74 6.39 13.36
N LEU A 267 -5.36 6.32 12.08
CA LEU A 267 -4.05 6.72 11.59
C LEU A 267 -3.79 8.22 11.74
N VAL A 268 -4.76 9.06 11.42
CA VAL A 268 -4.62 10.52 11.58
C VAL A 268 -4.52 10.91 13.06
N THR A 269 -5.25 10.21 13.93
CA THR A 269 -5.32 10.52 15.35
C THR A 269 -4.34 9.74 16.22
N HIS A 270 -3.51 8.84 15.65
CA HIS A 270 -2.65 7.94 16.43
C HIS A 270 -1.72 8.67 17.40
N ALA A 271 -1.14 9.80 16.98
CA ALA A 271 -0.27 10.62 17.84
C ALA A 271 -1.01 11.27 19.02
N LEU A 272 -2.32 11.51 18.89
CA LEU A 272 -3.16 12.07 19.95
C LEU A 272 -3.69 10.99 20.89
N THR A 273 -3.99 9.82 20.34
CA THR A 273 -4.60 8.71 21.08
C THR A 273 -3.58 7.82 21.78
N GLY A 274 -2.30 7.90 21.39
CA GLY A 274 -1.25 7.00 21.88
C GLY A 274 -1.36 5.57 21.36
N LEU A 275 -2.25 5.31 20.37
CA LEU A 275 -2.38 4.01 19.73
C LEU A 275 -1.22 3.80 18.76
N THR A 276 -0.49 2.70 18.91
CA THR A 276 0.60 2.38 17.98
C THR A 276 0.08 1.88 16.64
N VAL A 277 0.91 1.96 15.60
CA VAL A 277 0.54 1.42 14.27
C VAL A 277 0.28 -0.08 14.33
N ALA A 278 0.97 -0.84 15.21
CA ALA A 278 0.70 -2.26 15.43
C ALA A 278 -0.73 -2.52 15.91
N PHE A 279 -1.19 -1.75 16.89
CA PHE A 279 -2.55 -1.86 17.40
C PHE A 279 -3.58 -1.56 16.31
N ILE A 280 -3.37 -0.48 15.57
CA ILE A 280 -4.24 -0.08 14.46
C ILE A 280 -4.32 -1.19 13.42
N GLY A 281 -3.19 -1.72 12.96
CA GLY A 281 -3.14 -2.81 12.00
C GLY A 281 -3.85 -4.07 12.47
N LEU A 282 -3.64 -4.48 13.73
CA LEU A 282 -4.29 -5.65 14.31
C LEU A 282 -5.82 -5.48 14.39
N VAL A 283 -6.29 -4.34 14.86
CA VAL A 283 -7.73 -4.03 14.97
C VAL A 283 -8.39 -4.07 13.59
N ILE A 284 -7.77 -3.42 12.61
CA ILE A 284 -8.26 -3.40 11.24
C ILE A 284 -8.32 -4.82 10.65
N ALA A 285 -7.27 -5.63 10.86
CA ALA A 285 -7.22 -7.02 10.41
C ALA A 285 -8.38 -7.84 11.00
N ILE A 286 -8.57 -7.78 12.32
CA ILE A 286 -9.61 -8.53 13.02
C ILE A 286 -11.00 -8.15 12.49
N PHE A 287 -11.33 -6.85 12.42
CA PHE A 287 -12.63 -6.41 11.91
C PHE A 287 -12.84 -6.79 10.44
N SER A 288 -11.82 -6.67 9.61
CA SER A 288 -11.88 -7.07 8.19
C SER A 288 -12.15 -8.58 8.04
N LEU A 289 -11.47 -9.42 8.83
CA LEU A 289 -11.70 -10.88 8.83
C LEU A 289 -13.10 -11.25 9.34
N ILE A 290 -13.62 -10.55 10.35
CA ILE A 290 -14.99 -10.75 10.84
C ILE A 290 -16.02 -10.44 9.74
N VAL A 291 -15.83 -9.34 9.00
CA VAL A 291 -16.70 -8.97 7.88
C VAL A 291 -16.63 -10.00 6.77
N SER A 292 -15.44 -10.50 6.46
CA SER A 292 -15.22 -11.54 5.45
C SER A 292 -15.88 -12.90 5.83
N GLY A 293 -16.04 -13.18 7.13
CA GLY A 293 -16.70 -14.39 7.64
C GLY A 293 -16.13 -15.68 7.05
N ARG A 294 -16.99 -16.53 6.46
CA ARG A 294 -16.57 -17.83 5.88
C ARG A 294 -15.59 -17.70 4.71
N LYS A 295 -15.52 -16.55 4.05
CA LYS A 295 -14.59 -16.26 2.95
C LYS A 295 -13.19 -15.86 3.44
N ALA A 296 -13.03 -15.59 4.73
CA ALA A 296 -11.76 -15.12 5.31
C ALA A 296 -10.57 -16.04 4.97
N LEU A 297 -10.76 -17.36 5.07
CA LEU A 297 -9.70 -18.33 4.76
C LEU A 297 -9.32 -18.33 3.27
N HIS A 298 -10.28 -18.13 2.39
CA HIS A 298 -10.03 -18.05 0.95
C HIS A 298 -9.31 -16.73 0.61
N MET A 299 -9.73 -15.62 1.22
CA MET A 299 -9.09 -14.31 1.05
C MET A 299 -7.67 -14.27 1.60
N LEU A 300 -7.41 -14.90 2.77
CA LEU A 300 -6.04 -15.05 3.28
C LEU A 300 -5.13 -15.82 2.34
N LYS A 301 -5.67 -16.73 1.52
CA LYS A 301 -4.90 -17.46 0.49
C LYS A 301 -4.70 -16.64 -0.79
N SER A 302 -5.56 -15.67 -1.08
CA SER A 302 -5.44 -14.79 -2.26
C SER A 302 -4.51 -13.60 -2.03
N ILE A 303 -4.21 -13.27 -0.76
CA ILE A 303 -3.25 -12.21 -0.44
C ILE A 303 -1.88 -12.59 -1.02
N ASP A 304 -1.32 -11.71 -1.80
CA ASP A 304 0.02 -11.88 -2.33
C ASP A 304 1.06 -11.65 -1.22
N TYR A 305 1.53 -12.76 -0.64
CA TYR A 305 2.59 -12.73 0.38
C TYR A 305 4.00 -12.58 -0.24
N LYS A 306 4.10 -12.43 -1.56
CA LYS A 306 5.35 -12.31 -2.30
C LYS A 306 5.87 -10.90 -2.27
#